data_3f02b154d5a91232de660aee5f7e43b1
#
_entry.id   3f02b154d5a91232de660aee5f7e43b1
#
_cell.length_a   1.000
_cell.length_b   1.000
_cell.length_c   1.000
_cell.angle_alpha   90.00
_cell.angle_beta   90.00
_cell.angle_gamma   90.00
#
_symmetry.space_group_name_H-M   'P 1'
#
loop_
_entity.id
_entity.type
_entity.pdbx_description
1 polymer ?
#
loop_
_entity_poly.entity_id
_entity_poly.type
_entity_poly.pdbx_seq_one_letter_code
_entity_poly.pdbx_strand_id
1 'polypeptide(L)'
;LLALDVPTRLPPDSRLAPTLEVLAREPLRVRSRVSFVSALDYRASVAEAAAVLQQSLALPAQFNPRTRALAAEWQSLPPREIAEAALTKFRHEPFYYTLQPPLLGPDAMDEFLFTTRRGFCEHYASAFVFLMRAAGVPARVVAGYQGGEVNPVDGYLTVRQSDAHAWA
;
A
#
# COMPACT_ATOMS: atom_id res chain seq x y z
N LEU A 1 -0.08 -16.57 1.34
CA LEU A 1 -0.92 -17.09 0.24
C LEU A 1 -1.64 -15.93 -0.42
N LEU A 2 -1.68 -15.92 -1.74
CA LEU A 2 -2.37 -14.88 -2.51
C LEU A 2 -3.76 -15.39 -2.89
N ALA A 3 -4.79 -14.71 -2.41
CA ALA A 3 -6.16 -14.88 -2.87
C ALA A 3 -6.50 -13.72 -3.83
N LEU A 4 -7.39 -13.98 -4.78
CA LEU A 4 -8.02 -12.91 -5.56
C LEU A 4 -9.17 -12.36 -4.73
N ASP A 5 -9.27 -11.04 -4.64
CA ASP A 5 -10.31 -10.34 -3.87
C ASP A 5 -10.46 -10.83 -2.42
N VAL A 6 -11.68 -10.83 -1.88
CA VAL A 6 -11.91 -11.24 -0.49
C VAL A 6 -12.22 -12.72 -0.40
N PRO A 7 -11.33 -13.54 0.20
CA PRO A 7 -11.55 -14.97 0.34
C PRO A 7 -12.70 -15.25 1.31
N THR A 8 -13.69 -16.02 0.85
CA THR A 8 -14.84 -16.49 1.64
C THR A 8 -14.63 -17.92 2.16
N ARG A 9 -13.77 -18.69 1.51
CA ARG A 9 -13.32 -20.01 1.98
C ARG A 9 -11.81 -20.06 1.90
N LEU A 10 -11.18 -20.41 3.01
CA LEU A 10 -9.72 -20.53 3.12
C LEU A 10 -9.25 -21.95 2.85
N PRO A 11 -8.02 -22.11 2.32
CA PRO A 11 -7.36 -23.42 2.29
C PRO A 11 -7.16 -24.00 3.70
N PRO A 12 -7.07 -25.33 3.84
CA PRO A 12 -6.63 -25.95 5.09
C PRO A 12 -5.32 -25.34 5.59
N ASP A 13 -5.12 -25.33 6.90
CA ASP A 13 -3.93 -24.80 7.56
C ASP A 13 -3.56 -23.36 7.20
N SER A 14 -4.57 -22.55 6.98
CA SER A 14 -4.43 -21.11 6.78
C SER A 14 -5.36 -20.32 7.68
N ARG A 15 -5.11 -19.03 7.80
CA ARG A 15 -5.97 -18.08 8.52
C ARG A 15 -6.03 -16.75 7.78
N LEU A 16 -7.13 -16.05 7.91
CA LEU A 16 -7.28 -14.69 7.44
C LEU A 16 -6.77 -13.74 8.54
N ALA A 17 -5.85 -12.86 8.17
CA ALA A 17 -5.43 -11.77 9.03
C ALA A 17 -6.46 -10.62 9.00
N PRO A 18 -6.49 -9.73 9.99
CA PRO A 18 -7.32 -8.52 9.96
C PRO A 18 -7.03 -7.61 8.76
N THR A 19 -5.83 -7.71 8.19
CA THR A 19 -5.38 -7.02 6.98
C THR A 19 -5.84 -7.68 5.68
N LEU A 20 -6.71 -8.70 5.75
CA LEU A 20 -7.21 -9.53 4.64
C LEU A 20 -6.15 -10.41 3.96
N GLU A 21 -4.95 -10.50 4.52
CA GLU A 21 -3.93 -11.45 4.07
C GLU A 21 -4.27 -12.88 4.50
N VAL A 22 -4.09 -13.82 3.59
CA VAL A 22 -4.19 -15.25 3.93
C VAL A 22 -2.83 -15.78 4.31
N LEU A 23 -2.65 -16.06 5.59
CA LEU A 23 -1.41 -16.56 6.14
C LEU A 23 -1.47 -18.09 6.27
N ALA A 24 -0.47 -18.79 5.72
CA ALA A 24 -0.26 -20.20 6.02
C ALA A 24 0.25 -20.36 7.46
N ARG A 25 -0.13 -21.46 8.13
CA ARG A 25 0.38 -21.76 9.50
C ARG A 25 1.85 -22.10 9.49
N GLU A 26 2.31 -22.78 8.43
CA GLU A 26 3.69 -23.16 8.23
C GLU A 26 4.29 -22.45 7.01
N PRO A 27 5.62 -22.18 7.01
CA PRO A 27 6.29 -21.60 5.87
C PRO A 27 6.16 -22.46 4.62
N LEU A 28 5.81 -21.85 3.49
CA LEU A 28 5.74 -22.52 2.19
C LEU A 28 7.17 -22.72 1.67
N ARG A 29 7.65 -23.97 1.66
CA ARG A 29 9.01 -24.33 1.21
C ARG A 29 9.04 -25.03 -0.13
N VAL A 30 7.88 -25.43 -0.65
CA VAL A 30 7.72 -26.15 -1.90
C VAL A 30 6.60 -25.55 -2.71
N ARG A 31 6.64 -25.79 -4.03
CA ARG A 31 5.54 -25.40 -4.91
C ARG A 31 4.26 -26.10 -4.45
N SER A 32 3.23 -25.30 -4.17
CA SER A 32 1.97 -25.79 -3.63
C SER A 32 0.80 -25.34 -4.50
N ARG A 33 -0.22 -26.17 -4.61
CA ARG A 33 -1.50 -25.82 -5.21
C ARG A 33 -2.52 -25.58 -4.10
N VAL A 34 -3.13 -24.42 -4.09
CA VAL A 34 -4.18 -24.06 -3.13
C VAL A 34 -5.41 -23.59 -3.87
N SER A 35 -6.59 -23.84 -3.28
CA SER A 35 -7.86 -23.40 -3.84
C SER A 35 -8.51 -22.42 -2.88
N PHE A 36 -9.03 -21.33 -3.44
CA PHE A 36 -9.80 -20.31 -2.73
C PHE A 36 -11.21 -20.21 -3.31
N VAL A 37 -12.14 -19.78 -2.48
CA VAL A 37 -13.41 -19.23 -2.93
C VAL A 37 -13.43 -17.78 -2.46
N SER A 38 -13.60 -16.86 -3.39
CA SER A 38 -13.53 -15.41 -3.11
C SER A 38 -14.79 -14.70 -3.60
N ALA A 39 -15.19 -13.65 -2.89
CA ALA A 39 -16.20 -12.72 -3.35
C ALA A 39 -15.52 -11.66 -4.22
N LEU A 40 -16.02 -11.48 -5.44
CA LEU A 40 -15.54 -10.47 -6.38
C LEU A 40 -16.24 -9.12 -6.19
N ASP A 41 -17.47 -9.15 -5.67
CA ASP A 41 -18.24 -7.96 -5.32
C ASP A 41 -18.42 -7.91 -3.80
N TYR A 42 -17.79 -6.94 -3.16
CA TYR A 42 -17.85 -6.76 -1.71
C TYR A 42 -17.75 -5.29 -1.32
N ARG A 43 -18.31 -4.96 -0.18
CA ARG A 43 -18.09 -3.68 0.49
C ARG A 43 -17.21 -3.91 1.70
N ALA A 44 -15.97 -3.46 1.64
CA ALA A 44 -15.12 -3.37 2.81
C ALA A 44 -15.55 -2.15 3.65
N SER A 45 -16.66 -2.28 4.36
CA SER A 45 -17.03 -1.33 5.42
C SER A 45 -16.58 -1.91 6.73
N VAL A 46 -15.31 -1.83 7.01
CA VAL A 46 -14.77 -2.35 8.26
C VAL A 46 -14.81 -1.20 9.26
N ALA A 47 -15.66 -1.33 10.28
CA ALA A 47 -15.47 -0.60 11.52
C ALA A 47 -14.15 -1.12 12.13
N GLU A 48 -13.04 -0.51 11.77
CA GLU A 48 -11.74 -0.91 12.28
C GLU A 48 -11.66 -0.63 13.78
N ALA A 49 -11.08 -1.56 14.53
CA ALA A 49 -10.84 -1.37 15.96
C ALA A 49 -9.98 -0.13 16.20
N ALA A 50 -10.27 0.63 17.26
CA ALA A 50 -9.54 1.86 17.59
C ALA A 50 -8.02 1.67 17.66
N ALA A 51 -7.55 0.50 18.13
CA ALA A 51 -6.13 0.16 18.17
C ALA A 51 -5.50 0.10 16.76
N VAL A 52 -6.21 -0.41 15.75
CA VAL A 52 -5.75 -0.47 14.36
C VAL A 52 -5.68 0.93 13.75
N LEU A 53 -6.66 1.77 14.04
CA LEU A 53 -6.66 3.18 13.61
C LEU A 53 -5.50 3.95 14.24
N GLN A 54 -5.24 3.76 15.53
CA GLN A 54 -4.09 4.38 16.20
C GLN A 54 -2.77 3.93 15.61
N GLN A 55 -2.62 2.63 15.32
CA GLN A 55 -1.42 2.12 14.65
C GLN A 55 -1.27 2.70 13.25
N SER A 56 -2.38 2.96 12.55
CA SER A 56 -2.39 3.54 11.21
C SER A 56 -2.13 5.06 11.20
N LEU A 57 -2.00 5.70 12.36
CA LEU A 57 -1.57 7.07 12.55
C LEU A 57 -0.09 7.18 12.96
N ALA A 58 0.52 6.08 13.42
CA ALA A 58 1.86 6.11 13.96
C ALA A 58 2.90 6.52 12.91
N LEU A 59 3.77 7.45 13.29
CA LEU A 59 4.91 7.92 12.50
C LEU A 59 6.16 7.99 13.38
N PRO A 60 7.36 7.71 12.82
CA PRO A 60 8.63 7.92 13.53
C PRO A 60 8.78 9.41 13.93
N ALA A 61 9.06 9.68 15.19
CA ALA A 61 8.96 11.04 15.75
C ALA A 61 9.92 12.07 15.13
N GLN A 62 11.10 11.66 14.68
CA GLN A 62 12.23 12.54 14.39
C GLN A 62 12.52 12.78 12.91
N PHE A 63 11.77 12.17 11.98
CA PHE A 63 12.08 12.18 10.56
C PHE A 63 11.08 12.98 9.73
N ASN A 64 11.55 13.42 8.56
CA ASN A 64 10.76 14.08 7.50
C ASN A 64 10.09 15.39 7.96
N PRO A 65 10.85 16.39 8.46
CA PRO A 65 10.27 17.62 9.00
C PRO A 65 9.53 18.45 7.95
N ARG A 66 9.99 18.47 6.70
CA ARG A 66 9.33 19.23 5.62
C ARG A 66 8.00 18.61 5.24
N THR A 67 7.94 17.27 5.15
CA THR A 67 6.69 16.54 4.89
C THR A 67 5.68 16.77 6.00
N ARG A 68 6.13 16.81 7.25
CA ARG A 68 5.28 17.12 8.40
C ARG A 68 4.76 18.57 8.36
N ALA A 69 5.61 19.52 8.01
CA ALA A 69 5.20 20.91 7.86
C ALA A 69 4.13 21.07 6.78
N LEU A 70 4.32 20.45 5.62
CA LEU A 70 3.33 20.43 4.55
C LEU A 70 2.00 19.81 5.00
N ALA A 71 2.05 18.66 5.67
CA ALA A 71 0.85 17.97 6.14
C ALA A 71 0.12 18.79 7.23
N ALA A 72 0.84 19.56 8.05
CA ALA A 72 0.26 20.43 9.07
C ALA A 72 -0.63 21.53 8.46
N GLU A 73 -0.31 22.01 7.27
CA GLU A 73 -1.15 22.99 6.54
C GLU A 73 -2.53 22.42 6.19
N TRP A 74 -2.65 21.10 6.10
CA TRP A 74 -3.87 20.41 5.69
C TRP A 74 -4.71 19.85 6.85
N GLN A 75 -4.21 19.89 8.09
CA GLN A 75 -4.86 19.25 9.26
C GLN A 75 -6.29 19.73 9.54
N SER A 76 -6.65 20.95 9.10
CA SER A 76 -8.00 21.49 9.24
C SER A 76 -8.98 21.06 8.15
N LEU A 77 -8.50 20.42 7.10
CA LEU A 77 -9.31 19.98 5.98
C LEU A 77 -10.00 18.64 6.29
N PRO A 78 -11.14 18.35 5.66
CA PRO A 78 -11.74 17.01 5.66
C PRO A 78 -10.78 15.96 5.08
N PRO A 79 -10.82 14.69 5.55
CA PRO A 79 -9.89 13.64 5.09
C PRO A 79 -9.83 13.46 3.57
N ARG A 80 -10.96 13.62 2.89
CA ARG A 80 -11.03 13.54 1.43
C ARG A 80 -10.23 14.67 0.76
N GLU A 81 -10.34 15.88 1.27
CA GLU A 81 -9.62 17.03 0.72
C GLU A 81 -8.11 16.92 0.97
N ILE A 82 -7.70 16.37 2.12
CA ILE A 82 -6.29 16.04 2.39
C ILE A 82 -5.76 15.04 1.33
N ALA A 83 -6.52 13.99 1.05
CA ALA A 83 -6.15 13.02 0.03
C ALA A 83 -6.06 13.66 -1.37
N GLU A 84 -7.01 14.51 -1.71
CA GLU A 84 -7.01 15.24 -3.00
C GLU A 84 -5.82 16.21 -3.10
N ALA A 85 -5.44 16.89 -2.02
CA ALA A 85 -4.26 17.76 -1.97
C ALA A 85 -2.96 16.97 -2.21
N ALA A 86 -2.80 15.81 -1.56
CA ALA A 86 -1.66 14.94 -1.77
C ALA A 86 -1.60 14.40 -3.21
N LEU A 87 -2.72 13.95 -3.77
CA LEU A 87 -2.80 13.49 -5.16
C LEU A 87 -2.54 14.61 -6.17
N THR A 88 -3.02 15.82 -5.89
CA THR A 88 -2.78 17.01 -6.72
C THR A 88 -1.30 17.33 -6.79
N LYS A 89 -0.59 17.24 -5.66
CA LYS A 89 0.86 17.40 -5.62
C LYS A 89 1.57 16.42 -6.55
N PHE A 90 1.24 15.13 -6.48
CA PHE A 90 1.86 14.12 -7.36
C PHE A 90 1.53 14.30 -8.85
N ARG A 91 0.34 14.84 -9.18
CA ARG A 91 -0.09 15.02 -10.57
C ARG A 91 0.48 16.28 -11.22
N HIS A 92 0.66 17.34 -10.45
CA HIS A 92 1.01 18.66 -11.00
C HIS A 92 2.46 19.06 -10.81
N GLU A 93 3.18 18.43 -9.88
CA GLU A 93 4.61 18.63 -9.74
C GLU A 93 5.40 17.61 -10.58
N PRO A 94 6.65 17.91 -10.95
CA PRO A 94 7.44 17.06 -11.83
C PRO A 94 7.98 15.81 -11.10
N PHE A 95 7.11 14.86 -10.82
CA PHE A 95 7.47 13.54 -10.33
C PHE A 95 7.72 12.58 -11.48
N TYR A 96 8.73 11.72 -11.35
CA TYR A 96 9.14 10.78 -12.38
C TYR A 96 9.11 9.34 -11.84
N TYR A 97 8.32 8.49 -12.47
CA TYR A 97 8.30 7.08 -12.16
C TYR A 97 9.54 6.39 -12.74
N THR A 98 10.32 5.70 -11.90
CA THR A 98 11.52 4.97 -12.31
C THR A 98 11.78 3.81 -11.37
N LEU A 99 12.18 2.65 -11.93
CA LEU A 99 12.63 1.49 -11.15
C LEU A 99 14.09 1.60 -10.68
N GLN A 100 14.77 2.69 -11.04
CA GLN A 100 16.15 2.98 -10.62
C GLN A 100 16.23 4.37 -9.98
N PRO A 101 15.52 4.57 -8.84
CA PRO A 101 15.60 5.83 -8.11
C PRO A 101 16.95 5.98 -7.42
N PRO A 102 17.36 7.22 -7.10
CA PRO A 102 18.50 7.43 -6.22
C PRO A 102 18.20 6.84 -4.82
N LEU A 103 19.25 6.44 -4.13
CA LEU A 103 19.14 6.01 -2.73
C LEU A 103 18.70 7.20 -1.87
N LEU A 104 17.78 6.95 -0.95
CA LEU A 104 17.26 7.93 -0.02
C LEU A 104 17.87 7.70 1.37
N GLY A 105 18.07 8.79 2.09
CA GLY A 105 18.58 8.81 3.45
C GLY A 105 17.46 8.64 4.51
N PRO A 106 17.75 9.05 5.76
CA PRO A 106 16.80 8.93 6.88
C PRO A 106 15.51 9.73 6.69
N ASP A 107 15.59 10.89 6.03
CA ASP A 107 14.45 11.75 5.70
C ASP A 107 13.88 11.43 4.32
N ALA A 108 13.66 10.14 4.07
CA ALA A 108 13.32 9.61 2.75
C ALA A 108 12.09 10.27 2.10
N MET A 109 11.08 10.63 2.89
CA MET A 109 9.88 11.30 2.35
C MET A 109 10.18 12.75 1.95
N ASP A 110 10.98 13.46 2.73
CA ASP A 110 11.43 14.82 2.38
C ASP A 110 12.28 14.80 1.10
N GLU A 111 13.21 13.86 1.02
CA GLU A 111 14.08 13.71 -0.15
C GLU A 111 13.26 13.33 -1.39
N PHE A 112 12.32 12.40 -1.28
CA PHE A 112 11.45 12.04 -2.39
C PHE A 112 10.54 13.18 -2.82
N LEU A 113 9.82 13.81 -1.88
CA LEU A 113 8.79 14.81 -2.21
C LEU A 113 9.35 16.14 -2.68
N PHE A 114 10.55 16.54 -2.22
CA PHE A 114 11.03 17.89 -2.44
C PHE A 114 12.37 17.98 -3.18
N THR A 115 13.11 16.86 -3.31
CA THR A 115 14.45 16.89 -3.89
C THR A 115 14.54 15.99 -5.13
N THR A 116 14.41 14.69 -4.96
CA THR A 116 14.63 13.73 -6.04
C THR A 116 13.45 13.61 -6.98
N ARG A 117 12.24 13.56 -6.43
CA ARG A 117 10.96 13.35 -7.13
C ARG A 117 10.98 12.15 -8.08
N ARG A 118 11.86 11.19 -7.82
CA ARG A 118 12.10 10.00 -8.65
C ARG A 118 11.92 8.76 -7.79
N GLY A 119 11.00 7.88 -8.21
CA GLY A 119 10.68 6.67 -7.45
C GLY A 119 9.71 5.75 -8.19
N PHE A 120 9.36 4.66 -7.56
CA PHE A 120 8.37 3.69 -8.02
C PHE A 120 7.24 3.55 -6.99
N CYS A 121 6.33 2.62 -7.19
CA CYS A 121 5.08 2.50 -6.41
C CYS A 121 5.28 2.64 -4.89
N GLU A 122 6.32 2.02 -4.32
CA GLU A 122 6.60 2.10 -2.87
C GLU A 122 6.90 3.53 -2.41
N HIS A 123 7.61 4.33 -3.20
CA HIS A 123 7.93 5.73 -2.86
C HIS A 123 6.65 6.57 -2.82
N TYR A 124 5.81 6.44 -3.85
CA TYR A 124 4.55 7.18 -3.93
C TYR A 124 3.57 6.77 -2.83
N ALA A 125 3.38 5.45 -2.64
CA ALA A 125 2.48 4.94 -1.60
C ALA A 125 2.96 5.32 -0.20
N SER A 126 4.27 5.19 0.09
CA SER A 126 4.83 5.55 1.39
C SER A 126 4.75 7.05 1.67
N ALA A 127 5.03 7.89 0.66
CA ALA A 127 4.94 9.34 0.82
C ALA A 127 3.49 9.79 1.01
N PHE A 128 2.54 9.21 0.26
CA PHE A 128 1.12 9.46 0.45
C PHE A 128 0.67 9.07 1.86
N VAL A 129 0.98 7.85 2.30
CA VAL A 129 0.63 7.38 3.65
C VAL A 129 1.26 8.27 4.74
N PHE A 130 2.51 8.69 4.55
CA PHE A 130 3.16 9.59 5.50
C PHE A 130 2.44 10.94 5.60
N LEU A 131 2.09 11.56 4.46
CA LEU A 131 1.33 12.81 4.42
C LEU A 131 -0.03 12.67 5.11
N MET A 132 -0.78 11.59 4.79
CA MET A 132 -2.08 11.33 5.42
C MET A 132 -1.95 11.19 6.94
N ARG A 133 -1.01 10.37 7.43
CA ARG A 133 -0.77 10.17 8.86
C ARG A 133 -0.33 11.45 9.57
N ALA A 134 0.55 12.22 8.95
CA ALA A 134 1.03 13.49 9.49
C ALA A 134 -0.08 14.56 9.55
N ALA A 135 -1.05 14.48 8.65
CA ALA A 135 -2.25 15.31 8.67
C ALA A 135 -3.36 14.78 9.61
N GLY A 136 -3.14 13.66 10.31
CA GLY A 136 -4.10 13.08 11.25
C GLY A 136 -5.09 12.09 10.63
N VAL A 137 -4.88 11.66 9.39
CA VAL A 137 -5.73 10.68 8.71
C VAL A 137 -5.08 9.30 8.76
N PRO A 138 -5.75 8.28 9.34
CA PRO A 138 -5.23 6.93 9.36
C PRO A 138 -5.03 6.40 7.93
N ALA A 139 -3.85 5.89 7.63
CA ALA A 139 -3.52 5.36 6.32
C ALA A 139 -2.50 4.21 6.41
N ARG A 140 -2.54 3.29 5.44
CA ARG A 140 -1.64 2.14 5.36
C ARG A 140 -1.15 1.95 3.93
N VAL A 141 0.09 1.51 3.79
CA VAL A 141 0.57 0.95 2.53
C VAL A 141 -0.03 -0.44 2.36
N VAL A 142 -0.58 -0.69 1.19
CA VAL A 142 -1.09 -2.00 0.77
C VAL A 142 -0.14 -2.56 -0.28
N ALA A 143 0.30 -3.79 -0.11
CA ALA A 143 1.14 -4.49 -1.07
C ALA A 143 0.40 -5.67 -1.69
N GLY A 144 0.62 -5.91 -2.96
CA GLY A 144 0.01 -6.99 -3.70
C GLY A 144 0.62 -7.15 -5.08
N TYR A 145 -0.17 -7.56 -6.04
CA TYR A 145 0.24 -7.71 -7.42
C TYR A 145 -0.74 -7.01 -8.35
N GLN A 146 -0.23 -6.37 -9.38
CA GLN A 146 -1.02 -5.66 -10.37
C GLN A 146 -0.92 -6.35 -11.73
N GLY A 147 -2.02 -7.02 -12.11
CA GLY A 147 -2.09 -7.71 -13.39
C GLY A 147 -1.43 -9.09 -13.37
N GLY A 148 -0.97 -9.51 -14.54
CA GLY A 148 -0.39 -10.79 -14.86
C GLY A 148 -0.54 -11.07 -16.35
N GLU A 149 0.02 -12.17 -16.81
CA GLU A 149 0.00 -12.60 -18.21
C GLU A 149 -0.83 -13.88 -18.35
N VAL A 150 -1.83 -13.84 -19.22
CA VAL A 150 -2.61 -15.04 -19.54
C VAL A 150 -1.77 -15.97 -20.44
N ASN A 151 -1.48 -17.17 -19.95
CA ASN A 151 -0.81 -18.19 -20.74
C ASN A 151 -1.77 -18.69 -21.86
N PRO A 152 -1.43 -18.53 -23.13
CA PRO A 152 -2.32 -18.89 -24.24
C PRO A 152 -2.52 -20.40 -24.42
N VAL A 153 -1.70 -21.23 -23.77
CA VAL A 153 -1.76 -22.69 -23.90
C VAL A 153 -2.75 -23.31 -22.92
N ASP A 154 -2.76 -22.87 -21.69
CA ASP A 154 -3.57 -23.46 -20.60
C ASP A 154 -4.59 -22.50 -19.98
N GLY A 155 -4.57 -21.23 -20.38
CA GLY A 155 -5.48 -20.18 -19.89
C GLY A 155 -5.22 -19.71 -18.45
N TYR A 156 -4.13 -20.14 -17.82
CA TYR A 156 -3.77 -19.67 -16.48
C TYR A 156 -3.23 -18.24 -16.51
N LEU A 157 -3.62 -17.45 -15.51
CA LEU A 157 -2.99 -16.16 -15.26
C LEU A 157 -1.66 -16.39 -14.52
N THR A 158 -0.56 -16.03 -15.16
CA THR A 158 0.77 -16.04 -14.55
C THR A 158 1.04 -14.68 -13.93
N VAL A 159 1.17 -14.63 -12.60
CA VAL A 159 1.56 -13.43 -11.84
C VAL A 159 3.01 -13.62 -11.41
N ARG A 160 3.88 -12.71 -11.85
CA ARG A 160 5.32 -12.74 -11.57
C ARG A 160 5.66 -11.81 -10.42
N GLN A 161 6.83 -12.00 -9.82
CA GLN A 161 7.34 -11.05 -8.82
C GLN A 161 7.53 -9.64 -9.38
N SER A 162 7.78 -9.50 -10.68
CA SER A 162 7.84 -8.19 -11.37
C SER A 162 6.50 -7.45 -11.39
N ASP A 163 5.38 -8.15 -11.16
CA ASP A 163 4.03 -7.57 -11.13
C ASP A 163 3.66 -7.09 -9.71
N ALA A 164 4.60 -7.22 -8.75
CA ALA A 164 4.41 -6.70 -7.39
C ALA A 164 4.18 -5.19 -7.41
N HIS A 165 3.21 -4.72 -6.63
CA HIS A 165 2.83 -3.32 -6.58
C HIS A 165 2.46 -2.89 -5.15
N ALA A 166 2.57 -1.60 -4.90
CA ALA A 166 2.17 -0.97 -3.64
C ALA A 166 1.17 0.15 -3.90
N TRP A 167 0.17 0.21 -3.05
CA TRP A 167 -0.87 1.24 -3.03
C TRP A 167 -0.98 1.88 -1.63
N ALA A 168 -1.86 2.87 -1.52
CA ALA A 168 -2.26 3.50 -0.26
C ALA A 168 -3.78 3.58 -0.16
#